data_de82af9d719795526e808af33521e76c
#
_entry.id   de82af9d719795526e808af33521e76c
#
_cell.length_a   1.000
_cell.length_b   1.000
_cell.length_c   1.000
_cell.angle_alpha   90.00
_cell.angle_beta   90.00
_cell.angle_gamma   90.00
#
_symmetry.space_group_name_H-M   'P 1'
#
loop_
_entity.id
_entity.type
_entity.pdbx_description
1 polymer ?
#
loop_
_entity_poly.entity_id
_entity_poly.type
_entity_poly.pdbx_seq_one_letter_code
_entity_poly.pdbx_strand_id
1 'polypeptide(L)'
;MIKRVNWLEIKVTDIKKAINFYRDVLGLKIKNEWPNYAIFDLAGTLVLAIMTGGKKGQKEGAPNVYMAVDNVDEEYEKLKAKGVNFVEPPKKQYWGGYATLFADPDENLFYLTQTKD
;
A
#
# COMPACT_ATOMS: atom_id res chain seq x y z
N MET A 1 25.58 -9.81 -8.26
CA MET A 1 24.57 -10.48 -7.43
C MET A 1 23.49 -9.48 -6.99
N ILE A 2 22.24 -9.85 -7.15
CA ILE A 2 21.14 -9.04 -6.70
C ILE A 2 21.14 -9.03 -5.17
N LYS A 3 21.05 -7.86 -4.56
CA LYS A 3 21.08 -7.71 -3.10
C LYS A 3 19.69 -7.65 -2.47
N ARG A 4 18.78 -6.90 -3.09
CA ARG A 4 17.43 -6.72 -2.54
C ARG A 4 16.58 -5.89 -3.49
N VAL A 5 15.28 -5.85 -3.20
CA VAL A 5 14.39 -4.87 -3.81
C VAL A 5 14.51 -3.60 -2.98
N ASN A 6 14.78 -2.47 -3.62
CA ASN A 6 14.95 -1.21 -2.91
C ASN A 6 13.93 -0.14 -3.31
N TRP A 7 13.11 -0.42 -4.29
CA TRP A 7 12.20 0.60 -4.84
C TRP A 7 10.96 -0.07 -5.42
N LEU A 8 9.78 0.39 -4.98
CA LEU A 8 8.49 -0.02 -5.56
C LEU A 8 7.83 1.25 -6.09
N GLU A 9 7.33 1.20 -7.31
CA GLU A 9 6.68 2.36 -7.91
C GLU A 9 5.23 2.05 -8.26
N ILE A 10 4.34 2.97 -7.90
CA ILE A 10 2.91 2.84 -8.16
C ILE A 10 2.45 4.07 -8.91
N LYS A 11 1.65 3.87 -9.95
CA LYS A 11 1.08 4.97 -10.71
C LYS A 11 -0.24 5.41 -10.08
N VAL A 12 -0.45 6.72 -10.02
CA VAL A 12 -1.68 7.30 -9.47
C VAL A 12 -2.20 8.37 -10.41
N THR A 13 -3.46 8.74 -10.25
CA THR A 13 -4.07 9.76 -11.11
C THR A 13 -3.92 11.17 -10.51
N ASP A 14 -3.97 11.28 -9.18
CA ASP A 14 -3.91 12.55 -8.46
C ASP A 14 -2.89 12.44 -7.35
N ILE A 15 -1.76 13.14 -7.51
CA ILE A 15 -0.64 13.02 -6.58
C ILE A 15 -1.00 13.51 -5.17
N LYS A 16 -1.75 14.59 -5.05
CA LYS A 16 -2.11 15.16 -3.74
C LYS A 16 -3.04 14.22 -2.98
N LYS A 17 -4.00 13.65 -3.67
CA LYS A 17 -4.93 12.69 -3.09
C LYS A 17 -4.20 11.42 -2.66
N ALA A 18 -3.26 10.97 -3.46
CA ALA A 18 -2.45 9.80 -3.15
C ALA A 18 -1.54 10.06 -1.95
N ILE A 19 -0.88 11.22 -1.89
CA ILE A 19 -0.04 11.59 -0.76
C ILE A 19 -0.88 11.58 0.53
N ASN A 20 -2.05 12.19 0.49
CA ASN A 20 -2.94 12.20 1.64
C ASN A 20 -3.26 10.78 2.12
N PHE A 21 -3.55 9.88 1.18
CA PHE A 21 -3.87 8.50 1.50
C PHE A 21 -2.66 7.78 2.14
N TYR A 22 -1.52 7.81 1.49
CA TYR A 22 -0.35 7.07 1.98
C TYR A 22 0.25 7.67 3.24
N ARG A 23 0.31 8.97 3.35
CA ARG A 23 0.87 9.65 4.52
C ARG A 23 -0.12 9.72 5.68
N ASP A 24 -1.31 10.28 5.43
CA ASP A 24 -2.24 10.61 6.51
C ASP A 24 -3.15 9.47 6.91
N VAL A 25 -3.55 8.62 5.97
CA VAL A 25 -4.42 7.47 6.28
C VAL A 25 -3.62 6.23 6.63
N LEU A 26 -2.66 5.84 5.79
CA LEU A 26 -1.83 4.67 6.06
C LEU A 26 -0.69 4.94 7.05
N GLY A 27 -0.32 6.19 7.23
CA GLY A 27 0.71 6.55 8.20
C GLY A 27 2.14 6.35 7.72
N LEU A 28 2.36 6.28 6.41
CA LEU A 28 3.71 6.16 5.88
C LEU A 28 4.44 7.49 5.97
N LYS A 29 5.71 7.44 6.26
CA LYS A 29 6.51 8.64 6.38
C LYS A 29 6.98 9.10 5.01
N ILE A 30 6.61 10.34 4.65
CA ILE A 30 7.05 10.91 3.39
C ILE A 30 8.53 11.30 3.49
N LYS A 31 9.27 10.98 2.43
CA LYS A 31 10.70 11.25 2.37
C LYS A 31 10.99 12.46 1.50
N ASN A 32 10.39 12.51 0.33
CA ASN A 32 10.52 13.63 -0.62
C ASN A 32 9.25 13.77 -1.42
N GLU A 33 9.00 14.99 -1.86
CA GLU A 33 7.78 15.33 -2.61
C GLU A 33 8.10 16.32 -3.74
N TRP A 34 7.55 16.04 -4.92
CA TRP A 34 7.60 16.89 -6.11
C TRP A 34 6.18 17.02 -6.65
N PRO A 35 5.95 17.96 -7.60
CA PRO A 35 4.57 18.15 -8.12
C PRO A 35 3.87 16.90 -8.65
N ASN A 36 4.63 15.98 -9.27
CA ASN A 36 4.05 14.78 -9.88
C ASN A 36 4.60 13.48 -9.31
N TYR A 37 5.25 13.53 -8.16
CA TYR A 37 6.01 12.40 -7.68
C TYR A 37 6.25 12.52 -6.16
N ALA A 38 6.21 11.42 -5.46
CA ALA A 38 6.53 11.41 -4.02
C ALA A 38 7.14 10.08 -3.63
N ILE A 39 7.98 10.10 -2.60
CA ILE A 39 8.65 8.90 -2.09
C ILE A 39 8.36 8.77 -0.61
N PHE A 40 8.02 7.56 -0.18
CA PHE A 40 7.75 7.23 1.22
C PHE A 40 8.74 6.19 1.72
N ASP A 41 9.19 6.33 2.96
CA ASP A 41 9.98 5.30 3.62
C ASP A 41 9.08 4.10 3.94
N LEU A 42 9.56 2.90 3.65
CA LEU A 42 8.88 1.70 4.10
C LEU A 42 9.66 1.07 5.25
N ALA A 43 10.86 0.60 4.95
CA ALA A 43 11.74 0.03 5.98
C ALA A 43 13.14 -0.05 5.42
N GLY A 44 14.12 0.34 6.23
CA GLY A 44 15.52 0.29 5.81
C GLY A 44 15.76 1.12 4.57
N THR A 45 16.17 0.48 3.48
CA THR A 45 16.45 1.16 2.21
C THR A 45 15.31 1.00 1.19
N LEU A 46 14.21 0.34 1.55
CA LEU A 46 13.08 0.18 0.66
C LEU A 46 12.21 1.42 0.68
N VAL A 47 11.85 1.93 -0.48
CA VAL A 47 10.95 3.06 -0.60
C VAL A 47 9.75 2.71 -1.47
N LEU A 48 8.62 3.35 -1.20
CA LEU A 48 7.46 3.32 -2.06
C LEU A 48 7.38 4.66 -2.78
N ALA A 49 7.43 4.62 -4.11
CA ALA A 49 7.31 5.82 -4.94
C ALA A 49 5.92 5.86 -5.56
N ILE A 50 5.30 7.04 -5.55
CA ILE A 50 4.04 7.27 -6.27
C ILE A 50 4.29 8.31 -7.34
N MET A 51 3.71 8.10 -8.51
CA MET A 51 3.94 8.94 -9.69
C MET A 51 2.64 9.10 -10.46
N THR A 52 2.41 10.32 -10.99
CA THR A 52 1.23 10.54 -11.84
C THR A 52 1.37 9.79 -13.17
N GLY A 53 0.25 9.64 -13.88
CA GLY A 53 0.22 8.94 -15.16
C GLY A 53 -0.51 7.61 -15.10
N GLY A 54 -1.05 7.24 -13.94
CA GLY A 54 -1.83 6.03 -13.80
C GLY A 54 -3.24 6.20 -14.32
N LYS A 55 -3.94 5.07 -14.42
CA LYS A 55 -5.36 5.03 -14.76
C LYS A 55 -6.09 4.36 -13.61
N LYS A 56 -7.19 4.96 -13.17
CA LYS A 56 -8.00 4.41 -12.11
C LYS A 56 -8.56 3.04 -12.53
N GLY A 57 -8.53 2.08 -11.60
CA GLY A 57 -9.08 0.75 -11.86
C GLY A 57 -8.17 -0.16 -12.67
N GLN A 58 -6.94 0.23 -12.89
CA GLN A 58 -5.98 -0.59 -13.63
C GLN A 58 -5.48 -1.74 -12.77
N LYS A 59 -6.22 -2.83 -12.75
CA LYS A 59 -5.89 -4.01 -11.93
C LYS A 59 -5.03 -5.02 -12.66
N GLU A 60 -5.18 -5.10 -13.97
CA GLU A 60 -4.50 -6.09 -14.78
C GLU A 60 -3.04 -5.69 -14.97
N GLY A 61 -2.14 -6.63 -14.67
CA GLY A 61 -0.71 -6.41 -14.78
C GLY A 61 -0.10 -5.60 -13.65
N ALA A 62 -0.91 -5.13 -12.71
CA ALA A 62 -0.38 -4.42 -11.54
C ALA A 62 0.11 -5.43 -10.51
N PRO A 63 1.32 -5.28 -9.98
CA PRO A 63 1.79 -6.18 -8.94
C PRO A 63 1.03 -5.94 -7.64
N ASN A 64 0.68 -7.02 -6.96
CA ASN A 64 0.15 -6.91 -5.62
C ASN A 64 1.29 -6.61 -4.66
N VAL A 65 1.06 -5.71 -3.73
CA VAL A 65 2.04 -5.39 -2.71
C VAL A 65 1.53 -5.94 -1.38
N TYR A 66 2.40 -6.62 -0.67
CA TYR A 66 2.08 -7.23 0.62
C TYR A 66 2.80 -6.44 1.71
N MET A 67 2.05 -5.90 2.65
CA MET A 67 2.59 -5.14 3.76
C MET A 67 2.33 -5.91 5.05
N ALA A 68 3.36 -6.05 5.87
CA ALA A 68 3.25 -6.81 7.11
C ALA A 68 2.82 -5.91 8.27
N VAL A 69 1.90 -6.42 9.08
CA VAL A 69 1.48 -5.77 10.33
C VAL A 69 1.48 -6.82 11.44
N ASP A 70 1.50 -6.37 12.68
CA ASP A 70 1.49 -7.29 13.82
C ASP A 70 0.14 -7.98 14.00
N ASN A 71 -0.94 -7.23 13.79
CA ASN A 71 -2.30 -7.72 14.00
C ASN A 71 -3.20 -7.20 12.89
N VAL A 72 -3.58 -8.09 11.98
CA VAL A 72 -4.39 -7.72 10.82
C VAL A 72 -5.78 -7.24 11.22
N ASP A 73 -6.41 -7.91 12.19
CA ASP A 73 -7.76 -7.53 12.61
C ASP A 73 -7.81 -6.12 13.19
N GLU A 74 -6.83 -5.74 14.00
CA GLU A 74 -6.75 -4.39 14.55
C GLU A 74 -6.53 -3.34 13.48
N GLU A 75 -5.60 -3.59 12.57
CA GLU A 75 -5.31 -2.66 11.49
C GLU A 75 -6.51 -2.52 10.55
N TYR A 76 -7.20 -3.61 10.28
CA TYR A 76 -8.40 -3.61 9.46
C TYR A 76 -9.45 -2.66 10.04
N GLU A 77 -9.76 -2.82 11.34
CA GLU A 77 -10.77 -1.98 11.98
C GLU A 77 -10.35 -0.51 12.02
N LYS A 78 -9.09 -0.26 12.33
CA LYS A 78 -8.53 1.09 12.41
C LYS A 78 -8.58 1.80 11.05
N LEU A 79 -8.14 1.13 10.00
CA LEU A 79 -8.11 1.71 8.66
C LEU A 79 -9.51 1.83 8.06
N LYS A 80 -10.39 0.87 8.35
CA LYS A 80 -11.76 0.93 7.91
C LYS A 80 -12.47 2.16 8.50
N ALA A 81 -12.18 2.47 9.77
CA ALA A 81 -12.73 3.67 10.42
C ALA A 81 -12.21 4.96 9.77
N LYS A 82 -11.04 4.91 9.13
CA LYS A 82 -10.48 6.05 8.40
C LYS A 82 -10.95 6.12 6.95
N GLY A 83 -11.83 5.23 6.54
CA GLY A 83 -12.42 5.25 5.21
C GLY A 83 -11.69 4.45 4.15
N VAL A 84 -10.76 3.59 4.54
CA VAL A 84 -10.07 2.73 3.57
C VAL A 84 -11.05 1.73 2.97
N ASN A 85 -10.97 1.55 1.66
CA ASN A 85 -11.84 0.64 0.92
C ASN A 85 -11.24 -0.78 0.93
N PHE A 86 -11.83 -1.66 1.75
CA PHE A 86 -11.40 -3.05 1.80
C PHE A 86 -12.18 -3.89 0.79
N VAL A 87 -11.45 -4.67 0.01
CA VAL A 87 -12.02 -5.53 -1.02
C VAL A 87 -12.56 -6.82 -0.41
N GLU A 88 -11.86 -7.31 0.64
CA GLU A 88 -12.31 -8.47 1.38
C GLU A 88 -11.90 -8.34 2.85
N PRO A 89 -12.66 -8.93 3.78
CA PRO A 89 -12.31 -8.88 5.19
C PRO A 89 -11.12 -9.78 5.50
N PRO A 90 -10.52 -9.65 6.70
CA PRO A 90 -9.45 -10.54 7.12
C PRO A 90 -9.88 -12.00 7.08
N LYS A 91 -9.04 -12.85 6.50
CA LYS A 91 -9.32 -14.28 6.44
C LYS A 91 -8.03 -15.05 6.20
N LYS A 92 -8.09 -16.35 6.46
CA LYS A 92 -6.99 -17.25 6.12
C LYS A 92 -7.01 -17.44 4.61
N GLN A 93 -5.88 -17.17 3.97
CA GLN A 93 -5.76 -17.26 2.52
C GLN A 93 -5.38 -18.68 2.09
N TYR A 94 -5.66 -19.02 0.83
CA TYR A 94 -5.33 -20.34 0.29
C TYR A 94 -3.82 -20.65 0.37
N TRP A 95 -2.99 -19.61 0.38
CA TRP A 95 -1.53 -19.76 0.47
C TRP A 95 -1.05 -19.83 1.93
N GLY A 96 -1.96 -19.87 2.90
CA GLY A 96 -1.64 -20.12 4.30
C GLY A 96 -1.52 -18.91 5.21
N GLY A 97 -1.43 -17.71 4.65
CA GLY A 97 -1.31 -16.50 5.46
C GLY A 97 -2.67 -15.96 5.90
N TYR A 98 -2.67 -15.17 6.97
CA TYR A 98 -3.87 -14.46 7.41
C TYR A 98 -3.75 -13.01 6.93
N ALA A 99 -4.69 -12.55 6.11
CA ALA A 99 -4.55 -11.29 5.42
C ALA A 99 -5.89 -10.66 5.05
N THR A 100 -5.86 -9.35 4.82
CA THR A 100 -6.99 -8.62 4.26
C THR A 100 -6.49 -7.84 3.05
N LEU A 101 -7.40 -7.50 2.14
CA LEU A 101 -7.07 -6.83 0.88
C LEU A 101 -7.76 -5.49 0.81
N PHE A 102 -7.00 -4.43 0.55
CA PHE A 102 -7.57 -3.09 0.41
C PHE A 102 -7.08 -2.42 -0.86
N ALA A 103 -7.78 -1.36 -1.26
CA ALA A 103 -7.45 -0.57 -2.43
C ALA A 103 -7.09 0.86 -2.02
N ASP A 104 -6.15 1.45 -2.75
CA ASP A 104 -5.88 2.87 -2.61
C ASP A 104 -6.94 3.67 -3.42
N PRO A 105 -6.91 5.02 -3.43
CA PRO A 105 -7.91 5.80 -4.18
C PRO A 105 -7.95 5.52 -5.68
N ASP A 106 -6.87 4.99 -6.25
CA ASP A 106 -6.79 4.64 -7.66
C ASP A 106 -7.04 3.17 -7.92
N GLU A 107 -7.50 2.43 -6.89
CA GLU A 107 -7.80 1.00 -6.96
C GLU A 107 -6.56 0.12 -7.12
N ASN A 108 -5.38 0.61 -6.71
CA ASN A 108 -4.21 -0.22 -6.57
C ASN A 108 -4.40 -1.11 -5.35
N LEU A 109 -4.10 -2.39 -5.48
CA LEU A 109 -4.41 -3.38 -4.44
C LEU A 109 -3.23 -3.72 -3.56
N PHE A 110 -3.51 -3.82 -2.26
CA PHE A 110 -2.51 -4.13 -1.24
C PHE A 110 -3.05 -5.17 -0.29
N TYR A 111 -2.21 -6.15 0.06
CA TYR A 111 -2.51 -7.06 1.16
C TYR A 111 -1.88 -6.54 2.44
N LEU A 112 -2.64 -6.63 3.54
CA LEU A 112 -2.05 -6.52 4.86
C LEU A 112 -1.93 -7.93 5.39
N THR A 113 -0.72 -8.35 5.71
CA THR A 113 -0.45 -9.70 6.16
C THR A 113 0.01 -9.68 7.60
N GLN A 114 -0.38 -10.70 8.35
CA GLN A 114 0.05 -10.83 9.72
C GLN A 114 1.38 -11.53 9.78
N THR A 115 2.34 -10.87 10.40
CA THR A 115 3.67 -11.45 10.58
C THR A 115 3.72 -12.17 11.92
N LYS A 116 4.56 -13.18 11.97
CA LYS A 116 4.79 -13.92 13.22
C LYS A 116 6.13 -13.55 13.86
N ASP A 117 6.82 -12.61 13.25
CA ASP A 117 8.14 -12.20 13.74
C ASP A 117 8.06 -11.23 14.91
#